data_4736367dc225a1455bba748646f07f20
#
_entry.id   4736367dc225a1455bba748646f07f20
#
_cell.length_a   1.000
_cell.length_b   1.000
_cell.length_c   1.000
_cell.angle_alpha   90.00
_cell.angle_beta   90.00
_cell.angle_gamma   90.00
#
_symmetry.space_group_name_H-M   'P 1'
#
loop_
_entity.id
_entity.type
_entity.pdbx_description
1 polymer ?
#
loop_
_entity_poly.entity_id
_entity_poly.type
_entity_poly.pdbx_seq_one_letter_code
_entity_poly.pdbx_strand_id
1 'polypeptide(L)'
;IFAQPYNFSQNGNHPGIVINLKPQLFGDAAPVRSTVAQCYQAIIADLVESINNFDSNNTPTLAGGTKQNYFTKASAQAFLAKVYLYQNNWDLAFSTADELIKSNQYTLITNASYVGSWTGRTPSTESIFEIAIENNFSGNGLGAYFDVANLTYRQYAATTDILNLYSNTDVRRNVSMFNTVAINSTNYLFTKKYASGGTLATPIKVLRLSDIYLIRAEAAAEKTNADFVTANADLNLIRKRADAIATTLNLTSKTDLVNAILLERRKELAFEGNLLFDLNRKKQNIVRADCNAQTCNINSGDYRLVMPLPANTIISNNSIFQNPGY
;
A
#
# COMPACT_ATOMS: atom_id res chain seq x y z
N ILE A 1 11.74 -1.91 0.77
CA ILE A 1 12.42 -2.09 -0.52
C ILE A 1 13.86 -2.59 -0.34
N PHE A 2 14.65 -2.01 0.59
CA PHE A 2 16.06 -2.36 0.82
C PHE A 2 16.29 -3.35 1.96
N ALA A 3 15.26 -3.93 2.53
CA ALA A 3 15.32 -4.93 3.57
C ALA A 3 14.22 -5.98 3.39
N GLN A 4 14.49 -7.20 3.83
CA GLN A 4 13.51 -8.28 3.91
C GLN A 4 12.40 -7.93 4.92
N PRO A 5 11.19 -8.53 4.82
CA PRO A 5 10.09 -8.24 5.74
C PRO A 5 10.44 -8.62 7.18
N TYR A 6 9.73 -8.01 8.15
CA TYR A 6 10.01 -8.20 9.57
C TYR A 6 10.10 -9.67 9.99
N ASN A 7 9.23 -10.51 9.47
CA ASN A 7 9.16 -11.94 9.78
C ASN A 7 10.09 -12.82 8.92
N PHE A 8 11.02 -12.23 8.18
CA PHE A 8 12.06 -12.97 7.44
C PHE A 8 12.99 -13.73 8.39
N SER A 9 13.40 -13.09 9.48
CA SER A 9 14.11 -13.72 10.59
C SER A 9 13.36 -13.57 11.91
N GLN A 10 13.77 -14.33 12.90
CA GLN A 10 13.18 -14.23 14.23
C GLN A 10 13.32 -12.80 14.77
N ASN A 11 12.20 -12.21 15.17
CA ASN A 11 12.12 -10.86 15.74
C ASN A 11 12.73 -9.73 14.88
N GLY A 12 12.79 -9.90 13.56
CA GLY A 12 13.36 -8.88 12.68
C GLY A 12 14.87 -8.65 12.86
N ASN A 13 15.60 -9.64 13.38
CA ASN A 13 17.03 -9.54 13.66
C ASN A 13 17.88 -9.81 12.40
N HIS A 14 17.63 -9.05 11.35
CA HIS A 14 18.40 -9.05 10.10
C HIS A 14 18.63 -7.60 9.65
N PRO A 15 19.56 -7.34 8.71
CA PRO A 15 19.92 -6.00 8.30
C PRO A 15 18.72 -5.22 7.75
N GLY A 16 18.44 -4.07 8.37
CA GLY A 16 17.48 -3.08 7.92
C GLY A 16 18.15 -1.98 7.11
N ILE A 17 17.92 -0.73 7.50
CA ILE A 17 18.50 0.47 6.88
C ILE A 17 19.33 1.25 7.90
N VAL A 18 20.07 2.23 7.42
CA VAL A 18 20.71 3.21 8.31
C VAL A 18 19.65 4.12 8.90
N ILE A 19 19.63 4.24 10.24
CA ILE A 19 18.81 5.22 10.95
C ILE A 19 19.74 6.37 11.34
N ASN A 20 19.51 7.54 10.75
CA ASN A 20 20.28 8.74 11.04
C ASN A 20 19.38 9.80 11.68
N LEU A 21 19.48 9.97 13.00
CA LEU A 21 18.66 10.88 13.82
C LEU A 21 19.34 12.22 14.11
N LYS A 22 20.58 12.39 13.66
CA LYS A 22 21.39 13.61 13.88
C LYS A 22 22.07 14.03 12.59
N PRO A 23 22.25 15.33 12.37
CA PRO A 23 23.16 15.80 11.33
C PRO A 23 24.54 15.19 11.54
N GLN A 24 25.13 14.62 10.50
CA GLN A 24 26.51 14.12 10.54
C GLN A 24 27.47 15.29 10.43
N LEU A 25 28.43 15.37 11.35
CA LEU A 25 29.50 16.34 11.33
C LEU A 25 30.77 15.70 10.75
N PHE A 26 31.67 16.56 10.28
CA PHE A 26 32.98 16.09 9.82
C PHE A 26 33.73 15.39 10.97
N GLY A 27 34.18 14.18 10.72
CA GLY A 27 34.87 13.34 11.71
C GLY A 27 33.98 12.39 12.51
N ASP A 28 32.66 12.45 12.34
CA ASP A 28 31.75 11.46 12.93
C ASP A 28 32.00 10.07 12.34
N ALA A 29 31.80 9.04 13.17
CA ALA A 29 31.84 7.66 12.68
C ALA A 29 30.77 7.43 11.62
N ALA A 30 31.13 6.74 10.54
CA ALA A 30 30.19 6.39 9.49
C ALA A 30 29.06 5.49 10.04
N PRO A 31 27.78 5.82 9.77
CA PRO A 31 26.66 5.07 10.32
C PRO A 31 26.59 3.66 9.73
N VAL A 32 26.20 2.70 10.55
CA VAL A 32 25.98 1.31 10.16
C VAL A 32 24.50 1.02 9.94
N ARG A 33 24.16 -0.10 9.29
CA ARG A 33 22.79 -0.55 9.16
C ARG A 33 22.24 -0.99 10.53
N SER A 34 21.09 -0.49 10.88
CA SER A 34 20.30 -0.99 11.99
C SER A 34 19.61 -2.30 11.60
N THR A 35 19.18 -3.10 12.59
CA THR A 35 18.32 -4.25 12.30
C THR A 35 16.94 -3.78 11.85
N VAL A 36 16.19 -4.65 11.18
CA VAL A 36 14.79 -4.38 10.83
C VAL A 36 13.97 -4.12 12.08
N ALA A 37 14.22 -4.85 13.18
CA ALA A 37 13.56 -4.61 14.47
C ALA A 37 13.78 -3.19 14.98
N GLN A 38 15.03 -2.70 14.95
CA GLN A 38 15.34 -1.32 15.35
C GLN A 38 14.66 -0.29 14.43
N CYS A 39 14.61 -0.56 13.12
CA CYS A 39 13.88 0.31 12.18
C CYS A 39 12.38 0.38 12.53
N TYR A 40 11.75 -0.75 12.83
CA TYR A 40 10.34 -0.76 13.23
C TYR A 40 10.12 -0.06 14.58
N GLN A 41 11.01 -0.23 15.55
CA GLN A 41 10.94 0.48 16.83
C GLN A 41 10.99 1.99 16.64
N ALA A 42 11.91 2.49 15.83
CA ALA A 42 12.02 3.92 15.52
C ALA A 42 10.73 4.44 14.85
N ILE A 43 10.24 3.75 13.81
CA ILE A 43 9.00 4.13 13.12
C ILE A 43 7.80 4.16 14.08
N ILE A 44 7.67 3.16 14.94
CA ILE A 44 6.56 3.07 15.91
C ILE A 44 6.67 4.21 16.92
N ALA A 45 7.88 4.49 17.44
CA ALA A 45 8.11 5.59 18.38
C ALA A 45 7.72 6.95 17.77
N ASP A 46 8.18 7.23 16.55
CA ASP A 46 7.87 8.47 15.84
C ASP A 46 6.36 8.62 15.58
N LEU A 47 5.68 7.54 15.17
CA LEU A 47 4.24 7.57 14.92
C LEU A 47 3.42 7.73 16.20
N VAL A 48 3.81 7.07 17.30
CA VAL A 48 3.13 7.20 18.60
C VAL A 48 3.33 8.62 19.15
N GLU A 49 4.54 9.15 19.07
CA GLU A 49 4.82 10.54 19.48
C GLU A 49 4.03 11.52 18.61
N SER A 50 3.98 11.32 17.31
CA SER A 50 3.17 12.11 16.39
C SER A 50 1.69 12.12 16.80
N ILE A 51 1.10 10.95 17.07
CA ILE A 51 -0.30 10.82 17.50
C ILE A 51 -0.57 11.60 18.79
N ASN A 52 0.37 11.59 19.73
CA ASN A 52 0.24 12.26 21.01
C ASN A 52 0.39 13.79 20.91
N ASN A 53 1.20 14.26 19.96
CA ASN A 53 1.52 15.68 19.79
C ASN A 53 0.56 16.41 18.83
N PHE A 54 -0.23 15.68 18.02
CA PHE A 54 -1.24 16.34 17.20
C PHE A 54 -2.37 16.91 18.06
N ASP A 55 -2.54 18.23 18.01
CA ASP A 55 -3.72 18.90 18.56
C ASP A 55 -4.94 18.54 17.68
N SER A 56 -5.96 17.96 18.30
CA SER A 56 -7.21 17.59 17.62
C SER A 56 -7.95 18.78 17.00
N ASN A 57 -7.65 19.98 17.45
CA ASN A 57 -8.33 21.22 17.05
C ASN A 57 -7.58 22.02 15.99
N ASN A 58 -6.34 21.64 15.68
CA ASN A 58 -5.48 22.42 14.80
C ASN A 58 -4.95 21.58 13.65
N THR A 59 -5.79 21.30 12.65
CA THR A 59 -5.30 20.79 11.38
C THR A 59 -4.84 21.99 10.56
N PRO A 60 -3.54 22.20 10.33
CA PRO A 60 -3.07 23.30 9.51
C PRO A 60 -3.63 23.15 8.11
N THR A 61 -4.40 24.10 7.67
CA THR A 61 -4.82 24.21 6.27
C THR A 61 -4.02 25.34 5.63
N LEU A 62 -3.02 24.97 4.84
CA LEU A 62 -2.41 25.94 3.93
C LEU A 62 -3.45 26.32 2.86
N ALA A 63 -3.39 27.56 2.38
CA ALA A 63 -4.32 28.03 1.37
C ALA A 63 -4.35 27.09 0.15
N GLY A 64 -5.54 26.60 -0.17
CA GLY A 64 -5.78 25.73 -1.34
C GLY A 64 -5.65 24.22 -1.13
N GLY A 65 -5.26 23.75 0.06
CA GLY A 65 -5.20 22.32 0.38
C GLY A 65 -6.45 21.82 1.13
N THR A 66 -6.70 20.52 1.08
CA THR A 66 -7.65 19.81 1.93
C THR A 66 -6.90 19.13 3.07
N LYS A 67 -7.63 18.77 4.17
CA LYS A 67 -7.02 18.07 5.31
C LYS A 67 -6.27 16.78 4.90
N GLN A 68 -6.69 16.13 3.84
CA GLN A 68 -6.08 14.89 3.34
C GLN A 68 -4.70 15.10 2.67
N ASN A 69 -4.36 16.33 2.33
CA ASN A 69 -3.05 16.66 1.76
C ASN A 69 -1.99 16.95 2.82
N TYR A 70 -2.35 16.86 4.09
CA TYR A 70 -1.44 17.06 5.22
C TYR A 70 -1.35 15.79 6.06
N PHE A 71 -0.19 15.58 6.64
CA PHE A 71 -0.02 14.53 7.62
C PHE A 71 -0.76 14.91 8.90
N THR A 72 -1.73 14.10 9.31
CA THR A 72 -2.62 14.37 10.44
C THR A 72 -2.51 13.27 11.49
N LYS A 73 -3.13 13.44 12.66
CA LYS A 73 -3.27 12.38 13.65
C LYS A 73 -3.84 11.08 13.04
N ALA A 74 -4.88 11.21 12.23
CA ALA A 74 -5.48 10.06 11.54
C ALA A 74 -4.52 9.41 10.53
N SER A 75 -3.68 10.20 9.85
CA SER A 75 -2.64 9.67 8.97
C SER A 75 -1.59 8.88 9.76
N ALA A 76 -1.16 9.40 10.92
CA ALA A 76 -0.24 8.69 11.80
C ALA A 76 -0.83 7.39 12.33
N GLN A 77 -2.11 7.38 12.76
CA GLN A 77 -2.83 6.18 13.19
C GLN A 77 -2.95 5.15 12.06
N ALA A 78 -3.29 5.57 10.84
CA ALA A 78 -3.40 4.70 9.70
C ALA A 78 -2.05 4.04 9.33
N PHE A 79 -0.96 4.82 9.33
CA PHE A 79 0.39 4.27 9.15
C PHE A 79 0.77 3.31 10.27
N LEU A 80 0.48 3.65 11.53
CA LEU A 80 0.78 2.80 12.68
C LEU A 80 0.07 1.44 12.59
N ALA A 81 -1.22 1.43 12.22
CA ALA A 81 -1.96 0.19 11.97
C ALA A 81 -1.29 -0.67 10.89
N LYS A 82 -0.82 -0.04 9.80
CA LYS A 82 -0.12 -0.72 8.70
C LYS A 82 1.27 -1.25 9.14
N VAL A 83 1.99 -0.50 9.97
CA VAL A 83 3.29 -0.92 10.54
C VAL A 83 3.09 -2.15 11.44
N TYR A 84 2.09 -2.15 12.32
CA TYR A 84 1.77 -3.30 13.16
C TYR A 84 1.34 -4.51 12.34
N LEU A 85 0.56 -4.33 11.27
CA LEU A 85 0.22 -5.40 10.33
C LEU A 85 1.48 -6.04 9.74
N TYR A 86 2.44 -5.23 9.28
CA TYR A 86 3.68 -5.70 8.67
C TYR A 86 4.65 -6.33 9.68
N GLN A 87 4.53 -5.95 10.95
CA GLN A 87 5.25 -6.57 12.05
C GLN A 87 4.61 -7.88 12.52
N ASN A 88 3.41 -8.23 12.04
CA ASN A 88 2.54 -9.29 12.55
C ASN A 88 2.12 -9.08 14.02
N ASN A 89 2.06 -7.83 14.46
CA ASN A 89 1.53 -7.48 15.78
C ASN A 89 0.01 -7.28 15.66
N TRP A 90 -0.69 -8.40 15.62
CA TRP A 90 -2.09 -8.46 15.25
C TRP A 90 -3.01 -7.71 16.23
N ASP A 91 -2.75 -7.82 17.54
CA ASP A 91 -3.56 -7.17 18.55
C ASP A 91 -3.47 -5.64 18.45
N LEU A 92 -2.26 -5.09 18.26
CA LEU A 92 -2.06 -3.66 18.07
C LEU A 92 -2.54 -3.18 16.69
N ALA A 93 -2.36 -3.98 15.64
CA ALA A 93 -2.91 -3.67 14.31
C ALA A 93 -4.46 -3.57 14.36
N PHE A 94 -5.10 -4.51 15.08
CA PHE A 94 -6.55 -4.50 15.27
C PHE A 94 -7.01 -3.26 16.03
N SER A 95 -6.45 -3.01 17.23
CA SER A 95 -6.89 -1.90 18.09
C SER A 95 -6.70 -0.55 17.43
N THR A 96 -5.53 -0.33 16.79
CA THR A 96 -5.23 0.95 16.12
C THR A 96 -6.16 1.19 14.91
N ALA A 97 -6.42 0.16 14.12
CA ALA A 97 -7.36 0.26 13.00
C ALA A 97 -8.81 0.49 13.48
N ASP A 98 -9.21 -0.20 14.53
CA ASP A 98 -10.55 -0.10 15.14
C ASP A 98 -10.83 1.30 15.70
N GLU A 99 -9.87 1.90 16.40
CA GLU A 99 -9.96 3.28 16.88
C GLU A 99 -10.17 4.26 15.73
N LEU A 100 -9.38 4.14 14.65
CA LEU A 100 -9.50 5.03 13.49
C LEU A 100 -10.87 4.86 12.81
N ILE A 101 -11.35 3.65 12.64
CA ILE A 101 -12.67 3.38 12.04
C ILE A 101 -13.78 3.97 12.93
N LYS A 102 -13.72 3.74 14.23
CA LYS A 102 -14.71 4.26 15.20
C LYS A 102 -14.70 5.78 15.36
N SER A 103 -13.62 6.44 14.96
CA SER A 103 -13.58 7.91 14.95
C SER A 103 -14.58 8.56 13.99
N ASN A 104 -15.09 7.80 13.01
CA ASN A 104 -16.03 8.24 11.97
C ASN A 104 -15.59 9.50 11.19
N GLN A 105 -14.28 9.78 11.16
CA GLN A 105 -13.75 10.94 10.44
C GLN A 105 -13.73 10.75 8.92
N TYR A 106 -13.78 9.50 8.47
CA TYR A 106 -13.76 9.08 7.07
C TYR A 106 -14.90 8.11 6.78
N THR A 107 -15.35 8.11 5.55
CA THR A 107 -16.46 7.24 5.11
C THR A 107 -16.08 6.55 3.81
N LEU A 108 -16.36 5.26 3.69
CA LEU A 108 -16.15 4.54 2.44
C LEU A 108 -16.96 5.19 1.31
N ILE A 109 -16.33 5.33 0.15
CA ILE A 109 -17.04 5.74 -1.06
C ILE A 109 -18.07 4.69 -1.44
N THR A 110 -19.16 5.12 -2.06
CA THR A 110 -20.18 4.21 -2.58
C THR A 110 -19.72 3.51 -3.85
N ASN A 111 -20.39 2.44 -4.25
CA ASN A 111 -20.16 1.78 -5.53
C ASN A 111 -20.27 2.79 -6.69
N ALA A 112 -21.33 3.61 -6.72
CA ALA A 112 -21.56 4.60 -7.76
C ALA A 112 -20.46 5.68 -7.84
N SER A 113 -19.86 6.05 -6.72
CA SER A 113 -18.80 7.07 -6.65
C SER A 113 -17.40 6.51 -6.87
N TYR A 114 -17.23 5.18 -6.96
CA TYR A 114 -15.91 4.55 -7.01
C TYR A 114 -15.06 5.03 -8.19
N VAL A 115 -15.59 4.98 -9.40
CA VAL A 115 -14.89 5.41 -10.61
C VAL A 115 -14.50 6.89 -10.52
N GLY A 116 -15.46 7.76 -10.15
CA GLY A 116 -15.22 9.20 -10.02
C GLY A 116 -14.16 9.56 -8.99
N SER A 117 -14.01 8.78 -7.93
CA SER A 117 -12.98 9.01 -6.91
C SER A 117 -11.54 8.85 -7.41
N TRP A 118 -11.33 8.16 -8.52
CA TRP A 118 -10.02 7.95 -9.13
C TRP A 118 -9.70 8.92 -10.27
N THR A 119 -10.73 9.47 -10.91
CA THR A 119 -10.57 10.40 -12.04
C THR A 119 -10.55 11.86 -11.60
N GLY A 120 -10.99 12.15 -10.38
CA GLY A 120 -11.00 13.47 -9.78
C GLY A 120 -9.67 13.82 -9.10
N ARG A 121 -9.47 15.11 -8.86
CA ARG A 121 -8.30 15.64 -8.14
C ARG A 121 -8.61 15.97 -6.68
N THR A 122 -9.90 16.06 -6.32
CA THR A 122 -10.34 16.28 -4.95
C THR A 122 -10.30 14.95 -4.19
N PRO A 123 -9.68 14.91 -3.00
CA PRO A 123 -9.67 13.72 -2.18
C PRO A 123 -11.08 13.20 -1.90
N SER A 124 -11.27 11.89 -1.96
CA SER A 124 -12.54 11.24 -1.66
C SER A 124 -12.79 11.20 -0.15
N THR A 125 -14.03 10.86 0.24
CA THR A 125 -14.42 10.73 1.66
C THR A 125 -13.68 9.61 2.40
N GLU A 126 -13.12 8.64 1.67
CA GLU A 126 -12.31 7.56 2.27
C GLU A 126 -10.80 7.86 2.27
N SER A 127 -10.35 8.92 1.61
CA SER A 127 -8.94 9.29 1.57
C SER A 127 -8.49 9.84 2.91
N ILE A 128 -7.52 9.19 3.53
CA ILE A 128 -6.92 9.60 4.81
C ILE A 128 -5.71 10.49 4.55
N PHE A 129 -4.87 10.08 3.60
CA PHE A 129 -3.70 10.86 3.19
C PHE A 129 -3.44 10.71 1.69
N GLU A 130 -3.28 11.84 1.01
CA GLU A 130 -2.94 11.93 -0.40
C GLU A 130 -1.80 12.92 -0.62
N ILE A 131 -0.88 12.57 -1.48
CA ILE A 131 0.13 13.51 -1.99
C ILE A 131 -0.53 14.33 -3.09
N ALA A 132 -0.76 15.62 -2.83
CA ALA A 132 -1.24 16.55 -3.84
C ALA A 132 -0.14 16.82 -4.88
N ILE A 133 -0.55 16.91 -6.14
CA ILE A 133 0.35 17.29 -7.23
C ILE A 133 -0.25 18.51 -7.93
N GLU A 134 0.54 19.56 -8.08
CA GLU A 134 0.13 20.81 -8.71
C GLU A 134 -0.32 20.61 -10.16
N ASN A 135 -1.29 21.42 -10.62
CA ASN A 135 -1.81 21.34 -11.98
C ASN A 135 -0.77 21.63 -13.05
N ASN A 136 0.21 22.47 -12.71
CA ASN A 136 1.31 22.87 -13.60
C ASN A 136 2.53 21.98 -13.48
N PHE A 137 2.42 20.83 -12.77
CA PHE A 137 3.51 19.89 -12.64
C PHE A 137 3.91 19.34 -14.02
N SER A 138 5.15 19.61 -14.42
CA SER A 138 5.72 19.21 -15.72
C SER A 138 6.58 17.92 -15.64
N GLY A 139 6.70 17.33 -14.45
CA GLY A 139 7.47 16.11 -14.23
C GLY A 139 6.68 14.83 -14.54
N ASN A 140 7.38 13.70 -14.56
CA ASN A 140 6.78 12.40 -14.76
C ASN A 140 6.22 11.85 -13.43
N GLY A 141 4.94 12.13 -13.16
CA GLY A 141 4.21 11.49 -12.07
C GLY A 141 3.82 10.04 -12.38
N LEU A 142 3.25 9.33 -11.41
CA LEU A 142 2.77 7.94 -11.61
C LEU A 142 1.80 7.83 -12.78
N GLY A 143 0.98 8.85 -13.04
CA GLY A 143 0.07 8.90 -14.18
C GLY A 143 0.76 8.68 -15.51
N ALA A 144 1.99 9.18 -15.67
CA ALA A 144 2.75 9.02 -16.92
C ALA A 144 3.02 7.55 -17.29
N TYR A 145 3.20 6.71 -16.30
CA TYR A 145 3.51 5.28 -16.48
C TYR A 145 2.27 4.41 -16.70
N PHE A 146 1.11 4.86 -16.22
CA PHE A 146 -0.16 4.14 -16.29
C PHE A 146 -1.16 4.77 -17.25
N ASP A 147 -0.97 6.04 -17.68
CA ASP A 147 -1.90 6.74 -18.57
C ASP A 147 -1.56 6.49 -20.04
N VAL A 148 -2.59 6.14 -20.79
CA VAL A 148 -2.49 5.94 -22.25
C VAL A 148 -2.26 7.23 -23.03
N ALA A 149 -2.60 8.38 -22.48
CA ALA A 149 -2.37 9.68 -23.13
C ALA A 149 -0.87 9.96 -23.30
N ASN A 150 0.00 9.38 -22.46
CA ASN A 150 1.44 9.53 -22.57
C ASN A 150 2.08 8.37 -23.31
N LEU A 151 2.24 8.50 -24.61
CA LEU A 151 2.81 7.44 -25.48
C LEU A 151 4.26 7.08 -25.16
N THR A 152 4.99 7.98 -24.50
CA THR A 152 6.44 7.80 -24.22
C THR A 152 6.68 6.96 -22.97
N TYR A 153 5.86 7.12 -21.94
CA TYR A 153 6.12 6.55 -20.62
C TYR A 153 5.15 5.45 -20.20
N ARG A 154 4.07 5.18 -20.93
CA ARG A 154 3.13 4.10 -20.63
C ARG A 154 3.86 2.74 -20.64
N GLN A 155 4.20 2.24 -19.46
CA GLN A 155 5.04 1.05 -19.31
C GLN A 155 4.33 -0.09 -18.55
N TYR A 156 3.28 0.22 -17.79
CA TYR A 156 2.66 -0.72 -16.87
C TYR A 156 1.21 -0.98 -17.25
N ALA A 157 1.00 -2.01 -18.04
CA ALA A 157 -0.34 -2.52 -18.34
C ALA A 157 -0.79 -3.52 -17.28
N ALA A 158 -2.10 -3.62 -17.09
CA ALA A 158 -2.71 -4.67 -16.30
C ALA A 158 -2.60 -6.01 -17.03
N THR A 159 -2.33 -7.07 -16.29
CA THR A 159 -2.38 -8.43 -16.79
C THR A 159 -3.81 -8.97 -16.73
N THR A 160 -4.15 -9.99 -17.52
CA THR A 160 -5.50 -10.58 -17.55
C THR A 160 -5.86 -11.25 -16.22
N ASP A 161 -4.88 -11.71 -15.46
CA ASP A 161 -5.11 -12.36 -14.17
C ASP A 161 -5.78 -11.44 -13.15
N ILE A 162 -5.40 -10.15 -13.11
CA ILE A 162 -6.08 -9.20 -12.19
C ILE A 162 -7.54 -8.99 -12.60
N LEU A 163 -7.84 -8.93 -13.90
CA LEU A 163 -9.21 -8.76 -14.38
C LEU A 163 -10.08 -9.97 -14.06
N ASN A 164 -9.50 -11.18 -14.14
CA ASN A 164 -10.20 -12.43 -13.86
C ASN A 164 -10.54 -12.61 -12.37
N LEU A 165 -9.96 -11.80 -11.48
CA LEU A 165 -10.31 -11.80 -10.06
C LEU A 165 -11.64 -11.08 -9.78
N TYR A 166 -12.07 -10.18 -10.67
CA TYR A 166 -13.31 -9.42 -10.50
C TYR A 166 -14.48 -10.11 -11.19
N SER A 167 -15.64 -10.11 -10.56
CA SER A 167 -16.90 -10.47 -11.23
C SER A 167 -17.26 -9.43 -12.31
N ASN A 168 -18.19 -9.76 -13.18
CA ASN A 168 -18.65 -8.82 -14.21
C ASN A 168 -19.40 -7.60 -13.63
N THR A 169 -19.89 -7.71 -12.41
CA THR A 169 -20.63 -6.68 -11.69
C THR A 169 -19.77 -5.86 -10.72
N ASP A 170 -18.51 -6.26 -10.54
CA ASP A 170 -17.56 -5.55 -9.70
C ASP A 170 -17.15 -4.22 -10.35
N VAL A 171 -17.40 -3.11 -9.66
CA VAL A 171 -17.11 -1.77 -10.17
C VAL A 171 -15.62 -1.57 -10.51
N ARG A 172 -14.72 -2.31 -9.88
CA ARG A 172 -13.27 -2.26 -10.14
C ARG A 172 -12.89 -2.85 -11.50
N ARG A 173 -13.77 -3.68 -12.09
CA ARG A 173 -13.64 -4.20 -13.46
C ARG A 173 -14.27 -3.27 -14.50
N ASN A 174 -15.00 -2.25 -14.08
CA ASN A 174 -15.72 -1.36 -14.98
C ASN A 174 -14.78 -0.82 -16.09
N VAL A 175 -15.27 -0.77 -17.32
CA VAL A 175 -14.53 -0.22 -18.47
C VAL A 175 -14.02 1.20 -18.22
N SER A 176 -14.71 1.95 -17.34
CA SER A 176 -14.27 3.27 -16.92
C SER A 176 -13.05 3.25 -15.98
N MET A 177 -12.65 2.08 -15.46
CA MET A 177 -11.41 1.91 -14.66
C MET A 177 -10.21 1.48 -15.48
N PHE A 178 -10.40 1.17 -16.75
CA PHE A 178 -9.33 0.75 -17.66
C PHE A 178 -9.46 1.42 -19.02
N ASN A 179 -8.31 1.74 -19.61
CA ASN A 179 -8.21 2.09 -21.02
C ASN A 179 -7.62 0.90 -21.79
N THR A 180 -8.24 0.53 -22.89
CA THR A 180 -7.69 -0.47 -23.82
C THR A 180 -6.94 0.23 -24.94
N VAL A 181 -5.68 -0.15 -25.16
CA VAL A 181 -4.85 0.37 -26.23
C VAL A 181 -4.26 -0.76 -27.04
N ALA A 182 -4.42 -0.70 -28.36
CA ALA A 182 -3.74 -1.59 -29.28
C ALA A 182 -2.30 -1.11 -29.51
N ILE A 183 -1.33 -1.99 -29.25
CA ILE A 183 0.08 -1.79 -29.54
C ILE A 183 0.55 -2.99 -30.34
N ASN A 184 1.01 -2.79 -31.57
CA ASN A 184 1.41 -3.87 -32.48
C ASN A 184 0.35 -5.01 -32.57
N SER A 185 -0.90 -4.63 -32.77
CA SER A 185 -2.06 -5.53 -32.85
C SER A 185 -2.41 -6.31 -31.58
N THR A 186 -1.76 -6.02 -30.44
CA THR A 186 -2.08 -6.58 -29.14
C THR A 186 -2.78 -5.53 -28.26
N ASN A 187 -3.89 -5.91 -27.66
CA ASN A 187 -4.65 -5.04 -26.76
C ASN A 187 -4.04 -5.11 -25.35
N TYR A 188 -3.68 -3.93 -24.82
CA TYR A 188 -3.22 -3.75 -23.46
C TYR A 188 -4.22 -2.94 -22.66
N LEU A 189 -4.35 -3.26 -21.37
CA LEU A 189 -5.25 -2.58 -20.43
C LEU A 189 -4.43 -1.72 -19.47
N PHE A 190 -4.72 -0.43 -19.43
CA PHE A 190 -4.07 0.51 -18.52
C PHE A 190 -5.06 1.00 -17.47
N THR A 191 -4.66 0.97 -16.21
CA THR A 191 -5.52 1.41 -15.11
C THR A 191 -5.76 2.92 -15.16
N LYS A 192 -6.99 3.34 -14.86
CA LYS A 192 -7.37 4.75 -14.67
C LYS A 192 -7.23 5.24 -13.23
N LYS A 193 -6.67 4.45 -12.33
CA LYS A 193 -6.41 4.93 -10.95
C LYS A 193 -5.50 6.16 -10.89
N TYR A 194 -4.73 6.41 -11.94
CA TYR A 194 -3.85 7.56 -12.07
C TYR A 194 -4.18 8.43 -13.30
N ALA A 195 -5.42 8.32 -13.79
CA ALA A 195 -5.85 9.11 -14.95
C ALA A 195 -6.07 10.57 -14.54
N SER A 196 -5.28 11.44 -15.12
CA SER A 196 -5.23 12.87 -14.79
C SER A 196 -5.96 13.76 -15.78
N GLY A 197 -6.83 13.21 -16.62
CA GLY A 197 -7.54 13.99 -17.64
C GLY A 197 -6.63 14.66 -18.66
N GLY A 198 -5.48 14.04 -18.98
CA GLY A 198 -4.50 14.55 -19.95
C GLY A 198 -3.34 15.35 -19.34
N THR A 199 -3.35 15.56 -18.04
CA THR A 199 -2.19 16.09 -17.29
C THR A 199 -1.46 14.97 -16.56
N LEU A 200 -0.15 15.07 -16.37
CA LEU A 200 0.65 14.09 -15.62
C LEU A 200 0.48 14.25 -14.09
N ALA A 201 -0.31 15.22 -13.68
CA ALA A 201 -0.49 15.68 -12.32
C ALA A 201 -1.66 14.95 -11.63
N THR A 202 -1.52 13.67 -11.35
CA THR A 202 -2.51 12.88 -10.59
C THR A 202 -2.13 12.79 -9.12
N PRO A 203 -2.98 13.21 -8.17
CA PRO A 203 -2.75 13.01 -6.76
C PRO A 203 -2.56 11.53 -6.44
N ILE A 204 -1.68 11.23 -5.49
CA ILE A 204 -1.36 9.86 -5.08
C ILE A 204 -2.06 9.55 -3.76
N LYS A 205 -3.00 8.62 -3.80
CA LYS A 205 -3.66 8.10 -2.59
C LYS A 205 -2.69 7.17 -1.85
N VAL A 206 -2.23 7.61 -0.68
CA VAL A 206 -1.28 6.86 0.13
C VAL A 206 -1.99 5.98 1.15
N LEU A 207 -3.03 6.52 1.79
CA LEU A 207 -3.81 5.83 2.81
C LEU A 207 -5.31 6.04 2.56
N ARG A 208 -6.05 4.95 2.56
CA ARG A 208 -7.50 4.92 2.36
C ARG A 208 -8.18 4.09 3.44
N LEU A 209 -9.40 4.47 3.80
CA LEU A 209 -10.19 3.78 4.81
C LEU A 209 -10.45 2.31 4.46
N SER A 210 -10.58 1.97 3.17
CA SER A 210 -10.73 0.57 2.73
C SER A 210 -9.50 -0.29 3.09
N ASP A 211 -8.27 0.23 3.02
CA ASP A 211 -7.08 -0.48 3.50
C ASP A 211 -7.15 -0.71 5.02
N ILE A 212 -7.62 0.28 5.79
CA ILE A 212 -7.77 0.16 7.25
C ILE A 212 -8.80 -0.91 7.64
N TYR A 213 -9.92 -1.00 6.93
CA TYR A 213 -10.89 -2.10 7.13
C TYR A 213 -10.25 -3.47 6.85
N LEU A 214 -9.49 -3.59 5.77
CA LEU A 214 -8.81 -4.85 5.43
C LEU A 214 -7.64 -5.18 6.37
N ILE A 215 -6.97 -4.18 6.94
CA ILE A 215 -5.99 -4.35 8.05
C ILE A 215 -6.71 -4.89 9.29
N ARG A 216 -7.85 -4.28 9.68
CA ARG A 216 -8.63 -4.75 10.83
C ARG A 216 -9.16 -6.16 10.62
N ALA A 217 -9.67 -6.47 9.43
CA ALA A 217 -10.15 -7.80 9.09
C ALA A 217 -9.06 -8.88 9.24
N GLU A 218 -7.88 -8.64 8.67
CA GLU A 218 -6.77 -9.58 8.78
C GLU A 218 -6.30 -9.72 10.23
N ALA A 219 -6.12 -8.61 10.92
CA ALA A 219 -5.71 -8.60 12.31
C ALA A 219 -6.74 -9.29 13.23
N ALA A 220 -8.04 -9.10 12.98
CA ALA A 220 -9.11 -9.79 13.69
C ALA A 220 -9.05 -11.31 13.51
N ALA A 221 -8.75 -11.78 12.31
CA ALA A 221 -8.61 -13.22 12.01
C ALA A 221 -7.34 -13.83 12.61
N GLU A 222 -6.25 -13.03 12.71
CA GLU A 222 -4.92 -13.53 13.09
C GLU A 222 -4.59 -13.36 14.59
N LYS A 223 -5.20 -12.37 15.29
CA LYS A 223 -4.87 -12.07 16.70
C LYS A 223 -5.06 -13.27 17.63
N THR A 224 -4.51 -13.18 18.83
CA THR A 224 -4.48 -14.25 19.83
C THR A 224 -5.89 -14.80 20.13
N ASN A 225 -6.84 -13.91 20.36
CA ASN A 225 -8.26 -14.27 20.48
C ASN A 225 -8.96 -13.86 19.18
N ALA A 226 -8.91 -14.72 18.18
CA ALA A 226 -9.44 -14.45 16.85
C ALA A 226 -10.92 -14.03 16.90
N ASP A 227 -11.24 -12.97 16.16
CA ASP A 227 -12.59 -12.43 16.03
C ASP A 227 -13.06 -12.57 14.56
N PHE A 228 -13.54 -13.75 14.24
CA PHE A 228 -14.03 -14.06 12.89
C PHE A 228 -15.30 -13.30 12.53
N VAL A 229 -16.06 -12.82 13.51
CA VAL A 229 -17.27 -12.02 13.28
C VAL A 229 -16.86 -10.67 12.66
N THR A 230 -15.98 -9.94 13.32
CA THR A 230 -15.47 -8.67 12.79
C THR A 230 -14.72 -8.87 11.48
N ALA A 231 -13.90 -9.90 11.37
CA ALA A 231 -13.13 -10.18 10.15
C ALA A 231 -14.03 -10.43 8.92
N ASN A 232 -15.08 -11.26 9.07
CA ASN A 232 -16.07 -11.48 8.01
C ASN A 232 -16.89 -10.23 7.69
N ALA A 233 -17.26 -9.45 8.71
CA ALA A 233 -18.03 -8.22 8.52
C ALA A 233 -17.26 -7.21 7.67
N ASP A 234 -16.01 -6.94 8.01
CA ASP A 234 -15.15 -6.00 7.30
C ASP A 234 -14.84 -6.48 5.86
N LEU A 235 -14.52 -7.76 5.70
CA LEU A 235 -14.32 -8.37 4.39
C LEU A 235 -15.55 -8.18 3.50
N ASN A 236 -16.73 -8.52 4.01
CA ASN A 236 -17.98 -8.38 3.24
C ASN A 236 -18.36 -6.92 2.98
N LEU A 237 -18.02 -6.00 3.88
CA LEU A 237 -18.26 -4.57 3.69
C LEU A 237 -17.52 -4.07 2.43
N ILE A 238 -16.24 -4.39 2.29
CA ILE A 238 -15.46 -3.99 1.11
C ILE A 238 -15.93 -4.71 -0.15
N ARG A 239 -16.17 -6.01 -0.07
CA ARG A 239 -16.66 -6.82 -1.21
C ARG A 239 -17.99 -6.29 -1.75
N LYS A 240 -18.97 -6.06 -0.88
CA LYS A 240 -20.31 -5.58 -1.28
C LYS A 240 -20.31 -4.12 -1.72
N ARG A 241 -19.42 -3.29 -1.19
CA ARG A 241 -19.23 -1.93 -1.70
C ARG A 241 -18.76 -1.98 -3.16
N ALA A 242 -17.85 -2.90 -3.50
CA ALA A 242 -17.32 -3.03 -4.86
C ALA A 242 -18.29 -3.79 -5.80
N ASP A 243 -19.00 -4.78 -5.29
CA ASP A 243 -19.96 -5.61 -6.02
C ASP A 243 -21.23 -5.81 -5.18
N ALA A 244 -22.27 -5.03 -5.49
CA ALA A 244 -23.50 -5.00 -4.69
C ALA A 244 -24.24 -6.35 -4.64
N ILE A 245 -24.03 -7.23 -5.62
CA ILE A 245 -24.65 -8.57 -5.67
C ILE A 245 -23.71 -9.67 -5.15
N ALA A 246 -22.53 -9.32 -4.64
CA ALA A 246 -21.60 -10.29 -4.06
C ALA A 246 -22.27 -11.05 -2.89
N THR A 247 -22.20 -12.37 -2.93
CA THR A 247 -22.71 -13.22 -1.84
C THR A 247 -21.95 -12.94 -0.54
N THR A 248 -22.66 -12.95 0.58
CA THR A 248 -22.02 -12.83 1.90
C THR A 248 -21.20 -14.07 2.19
N LEU A 249 -19.94 -13.87 2.55
CA LEU A 249 -19.09 -14.94 3.07
C LEU A 249 -19.27 -15.04 4.59
N ASN A 250 -19.28 -16.27 5.09
CA ASN A 250 -19.26 -16.57 6.52
C ASN A 250 -18.22 -17.68 6.74
N LEU A 251 -16.96 -17.29 6.75
CA LEU A 251 -15.83 -18.22 6.82
C LEU A 251 -15.46 -18.48 8.29
N THR A 252 -15.43 -19.75 8.65
CA THR A 252 -15.14 -20.21 10.02
C THR A 252 -13.73 -20.81 10.14
N SER A 253 -13.08 -21.09 9.02
CA SER A 253 -11.67 -21.48 8.95
C SER A 253 -10.78 -20.24 8.92
N LYS A 254 -9.81 -20.14 9.82
CA LYS A 254 -8.81 -19.07 9.85
C LYS A 254 -8.09 -18.96 8.51
N THR A 255 -7.63 -20.06 7.97
CA THR A 255 -6.89 -20.09 6.70
C THR A 255 -7.72 -19.57 5.54
N ASP A 256 -8.98 -20.02 5.43
CA ASP A 256 -9.86 -19.60 4.35
C ASP A 256 -10.21 -18.12 4.47
N LEU A 257 -10.47 -17.64 5.70
CA LEU A 257 -10.79 -16.24 5.97
C LEU A 257 -9.60 -15.33 5.65
N VAL A 258 -8.39 -15.66 6.10
CA VAL A 258 -7.17 -14.89 5.80
C VAL A 258 -6.91 -14.89 4.30
N ASN A 259 -7.03 -16.01 3.61
CA ASN A 259 -6.87 -16.08 2.15
C ASN A 259 -7.90 -15.21 1.42
N ALA A 260 -9.15 -15.23 1.85
CA ALA A 260 -10.20 -14.37 1.29
C ALA A 260 -9.92 -12.88 1.51
N ILE A 261 -9.42 -12.50 2.69
CA ILE A 261 -9.02 -11.12 2.99
C ILE A 261 -7.83 -10.70 2.12
N LEU A 262 -6.81 -11.52 1.97
CA LEU A 262 -5.65 -11.24 1.13
C LEU A 262 -6.04 -11.11 -0.36
N LEU A 263 -6.96 -11.94 -0.83
CA LEU A 263 -7.53 -11.83 -2.17
C LEU A 263 -8.27 -10.50 -2.34
N GLU A 264 -9.07 -10.10 -1.35
CA GLU A 264 -9.79 -8.83 -1.41
C GLU A 264 -8.83 -7.63 -1.33
N ARG A 265 -7.75 -7.71 -0.52
CA ARG A 265 -6.66 -6.73 -0.52
C ARG A 265 -6.02 -6.59 -1.90
N ARG A 266 -5.70 -7.72 -2.56
CA ARG A 266 -5.15 -7.72 -3.93
C ARG A 266 -6.09 -7.02 -4.92
N LYS A 267 -7.40 -7.24 -4.81
CA LYS A 267 -8.43 -6.63 -5.66
C LYS A 267 -8.59 -5.14 -5.37
N GLU A 268 -8.73 -4.78 -4.11
CA GLU A 268 -9.00 -3.41 -3.66
C GLU A 268 -7.81 -2.48 -3.88
N LEU A 269 -6.63 -2.95 -3.52
CA LEU A 269 -5.38 -2.18 -3.56
C LEU A 269 -4.55 -2.42 -4.83
N ALA A 270 -5.16 -2.98 -5.88
CA ALA A 270 -4.50 -3.20 -7.16
C ALA A 270 -3.91 -1.87 -7.69
N PHE A 271 -2.68 -1.93 -8.17
CA PHE A 271 -1.88 -0.81 -8.68
C PHE A 271 -1.45 0.24 -7.64
N GLU A 272 -1.73 0.05 -6.36
CA GLU A 272 -1.35 0.98 -5.27
C GLU A 272 -0.06 0.55 -4.54
N GLY A 273 0.72 -0.37 -5.10
CA GLY A 273 2.04 -0.77 -4.59
C GLY A 273 2.03 -1.72 -3.39
N ASN A 274 0.88 -2.27 -2.99
CA ASN A 274 0.76 -3.10 -1.78
C ASN A 274 1.09 -4.58 -2.00
N LEU A 275 0.84 -5.14 -3.20
CA LEU A 275 0.88 -6.59 -3.45
C LEU A 275 2.24 -7.23 -3.14
N LEU A 276 3.35 -6.60 -3.54
CA LEU A 276 4.70 -7.14 -3.29
C LEU A 276 4.96 -7.31 -1.79
N PHE A 277 4.57 -6.32 -1.01
CA PHE A 277 4.75 -6.35 0.45
C PHE A 277 3.85 -7.39 1.11
N ASP A 278 2.61 -7.54 0.64
CA ASP A 278 1.68 -8.56 1.14
C ASP A 278 2.20 -9.98 0.83
N LEU A 279 2.68 -10.23 -0.39
CA LEU A 279 3.29 -11.52 -0.75
C LEU A 279 4.53 -11.83 0.10
N ASN A 280 5.42 -10.85 0.26
CA ASN A 280 6.65 -11.03 1.03
C ASN A 280 6.36 -11.33 2.52
N ARG A 281 5.50 -10.54 3.18
CA ARG A 281 5.18 -10.77 4.60
C ARG A 281 4.40 -12.07 4.83
N LYS A 282 3.66 -12.55 3.84
CA LYS A 282 2.94 -13.83 3.89
C LYS A 282 3.78 -15.00 3.36
N LYS A 283 5.05 -14.76 3.01
CA LYS A 283 5.99 -15.76 2.47
C LYS A 283 5.41 -16.50 1.26
N GLN A 284 4.71 -15.76 0.39
CA GLN A 284 4.13 -16.27 -0.84
C GLN A 284 5.06 -16.02 -2.02
N ASN A 285 5.03 -16.91 -3.00
CA ASN A 285 5.79 -16.77 -4.24
C ASN A 285 5.15 -15.68 -5.12
N ILE A 286 5.99 -14.96 -5.89
CA ILE A 286 5.51 -14.15 -6.99
C ILE A 286 5.39 -15.04 -8.21
N VAL A 287 4.17 -15.16 -8.73
CA VAL A 287 3.87 -15.85 -9.99
C VAL A 287 3.32 -14.82 -10.95
N ARG A 288 4.00 -14.57 -12.04
CA ARG A 288 3.58 -13.63 -13.07
C ARG A 288 2.82 -14.37 -14.16
N ALA A 289 1.58 -13.98 -14.38
CA ALA A 289 0.88 -14.27 -15.62
C ALA A 289 1.48 -13.43 -16.76
N ASP A 290 1.24 -13.71 -18.01
CA ASP A 290 1.66 -12.91 -19.17
C ASP A 290 3.17 -12.54 -19.17
N CYS A 291 4.02 -13.42 -18.64
CA CYS A 291 5.43 -13.14 -18.46
C CYS A 291 6.26 -13.67 -19.63
N ASN A 292 6.97 -12.75 -20.29
CA ASN A 292 7.95 -13.07 -21.35
C ASN A 292 9.40 -12.88 -20.86
N ALA A 293 9.62 -12.66 -19.57
CA ALA A 293 10.95 -12.48 -19.00
C ALA A 293 11.62 -13.84 -18.74
N GLN A 294 12.95 -13.83 -18.60
CA GLN A 294 13.73 -15.01 -18.25
C GLN A 294 13.31 -15.63 -16.90
N THR A 295 12.79 -14.82 -15.99
CA THR A 295 12.30 -15.25 -14.69
C THR A 295 10.89 -14.74 -14.47
N CYS A 296 9.92 -15.64 -14.55
CA CYS A 296 8.50 -15.33 -14.32
C CYS A 296 8.06 -15.62 -12.90
N ASN A 297 8.70 -16.55 -12.23
CA ASN A 297 8.39 -16.96 -10.87
C ASN A 297 9.57 -16.61 -9.95
N ILE A 298 9.26 -16.01 -8.81
CA ILE A 298 10.26 -15.69 -7.77
C ILE A 298 9.75 -16.32 -6.47
N ASN A 299 10.55 -17.20 -5.89
CA ASN A 299 10.18 -17.86 -4.64
C ASN A 299 10.26 -16.88 -3.46
N SER A 300 9.43 -17.13 -2.46
CA SER A 300 9.52 -16.41 -1.18
C SER A 300 10.94 -16.54 -0.58
N GLY A 301 11.46 -15.43 -0.08
CA GLY A 301 12.81 -15.38 0.48
C GLY A 301 13.94 -15.20 -0.55
N ASP A 302 13.62 -15.16 -1.84
CA ASP A 302 14.60 -14.87 -2.88
C ASP A 302 15.23 -13.48 -2.68
N TYR A 303 16.54 -13.35 -2.88
CA TYR A 303 17.25 -12.08 -2.68
C TYR A 303 16.73 -10.95 -3.58
N ARG A 304 16.20 -11.26 -4.76
CA ARG A 304 15.63 -10.30 -5.71
C ARG A 304 14.34 -9.64 -5.23
N LEU A 305 13.75 -10.09 -4.12
CA LEU A 305 12.59 -9.45 -3.48
C LEU A 305 12.96 -8.16 -2.74
N VAL A 306 14.23 -7.89 -2.56
CA VAL A 306 14.76 -6.63 -2.03
C VAL A 306 15.73 -6.03 -3.03
N MET A 307 15.82 -4.69 -3.05
CA MET A 307 16.76 -4.02 -3.93
C MET A 307 18.18 -4.04 -3.37
N PRO A 308 19.20 -4.05 -4.23
CA PRO A 308 20.58 -3.80 -3.80
C PRO A 308 20.70 -2.38 -3.24
N LEU A 309 21.58 -2.21 -2.26
CA LEU A 309 21.99 -0.87 -1.85
C LEU A 309 22.75 -0.20 -3.00
N PRO A 310 22.55 1.10 -3.25
CA PRO A 310 23.27 1.81 -4.30
C PRO A 310 24.78 1.67 -4.14
N ALA A 311 25.49 1.41 -5.23
CA ALA A 311 26.94 1.21 -5.20
C ALA A 311 27.70 2.37 -4.53
N ASN A 312 27.27 3.61 -4.82
CA ASN A 312 27.88 4.79 -4.19
C ASN A 312 27.72 4.81 -2.66
N THR A 313 26.65 4.26 -2.12
CA THR A 313 26.45 4.13 -0.67
C THR A 313 27.48 3.19 -0.05
N ILE A 314 27.78 2.08 -0.72
CA ILE A 314 28.78 1.11 -0.26
C ILE A 314 30.19 1.70 -0.38
N ILE A 315 30.49 2.35 -1.51
CA ILE A 315 31.81 2.94 -1.77
C ILE A 315 32.13 4.07 -0.78
N SER A 316 31.14 4.91 -0.47
CA SER A 316 31.32 6.04 0.44
C SER A 316 31.28 5.66 1.93
N ASN A 317 30.83 4.46 2.27
CA ASN A 317 30.75 3.98 3.65
C ASN A 317 31.07 2.49 3.76
N ASN A 318 32.34 2.18 4.03
CA ASN A 318 32.86 0.82 4.16
C ASN A 318 32.25 0.02 5.34
N SER A 319 31.48 0.66 6.21
CA SER A 319 30.80 0.02 7.34
C SER A 319 29.43 -0.56 6.95
N ILE A 320 28.99 -0.36 5.71
CA ILE A 320 27.71 -0.85 5.19
C ILE A 320 27.95 -2.05 4.26
N PHE A 321 27.35 -3.17 4.60
CA PHE A 321 27.38 -4.36 3.75
C PHE A 321 26.17 -4.42 2.83
N GLN A 322 26.39 -4.90 1.61
CA GLN A 322 25.34 -5.14 0.61
C GLN A 322 24.32 -6.19 1.10
N ASN A 323 23.13 -6.18 0.54
CA ASN A 323 22.16 -7.25 0.72
C ASN A 323 22.72 -8.57 0.16
N PRO A 324 22.48 -9.71 0.83
CA PRO A 324 22.91 -11.01 0.31
C PRO A 324 22.41 -11.26 -1.12
N GLY A 325 23.28 -11.78 -1.99
CA GLY A 325 22.97 -12.09 -3.38
C GLY A 325 23.37 -11.02 -4.40
N TYR A 326 23.86 -9.87 -3.94
CA TYR A 326 24.35 -8.78 -4.79
C TYR A 326 25.84 -8.49 -4.61
#